data_830ec33599e6efeb0e6375ee42223a1f
#
_entry.id   830ec33599e6efeb0e6375ee42223a1f
#
_cell.length_a   1.000
_cell.length_b   1.000
_cell.length_c   1.000
_cell.angle_alpha   90.00
_cell.angle_beta   90.00
_cell.angle_gamma   90.00
#
_symmetry.space_group_name_H-M   'P 1'
#
loop_
_entity.id
_entity.type
_entity.pdbx_description
1 polymer ?
#
loop_
_entity_poly.entity_id
_entity_poly.type
_entity_poly.pdbx_seq_one_letter_code
_entity_poly.pdbx_strand_id
1 'polypeptide(L)'
;MKNENNQTNKWKITAIVAIVAAMLLTGCAPKTQGTANAAAQEASSAAASAQAEQSAAQETAEASQSAEAVDAEDALSLWTDTAPLKQELTAYMAAVTDESSPDFIPVENRIAVFDMDGTLFCETDPNYFDHMLLVHRVLEDEDYKDKASDFERETAEKVVAMNETGVEAEGLSVDHGKAIASSFAGMTQEEFYAYIQDFMQEPMPSYEGMNRGDGWYLPMLQVVDYLQANDFTVYIVSGTDRFIVRGLVEHSPLKLPMRQLIGSDETLVAPDQGETDGLDYVYDDNDKLVLGGEFIVKNLKMNKVTVIAQEIGVQPVLSFGNSSGDASMAEYATSNNPYKSLAFMLCCDDTERENGNLEKAEKMAASCEEFGWVPVSMKNDWTTIYGDGVTKK
;
A
#
# COMPACT_ATOMS: atom_id res chain seq x y z
N MET A 1 6.34 58.30 18.91
CA MET A 1 5.00 58.71 19.35
C MET A 1 4.13 57.48 19.26
N LYS A 2 3.93 56.79 20.39
CA LYS A 2 2.63 56.55 21.09
C LYS A 2 1.66 55.72 20.23
N ASN A 3 1.02 54.65 20.65
CA ASN A 3 0.83 53.92 21.92
C ASN A 3 0.20 52.56 21.59
N GLU A 4 0.63 51.53 22.25
CA GLU A 4 -0.12 50.56 23.05
C GLU A 4 -1.63 50.36 22.77
N ASN A 5 -2.05 49.12 22.54
CA ASN A 5 -3.00 48.52 23.47
C ASN A 5 -3.03 46.98 23.36
N ASN A 6 -2.74 46.40 24.49
CA ASN A 6 -2.76 45.00 24.88
C ASN A 6 -4.20 44.68 25.36
N GLN A 7 -4.85 43.66 24.84
CA GLN A 7 -5.99 43.02 25.51
C GLN A 7 -5.95 41.51 25.42
N THR A 8 -5.58 40.94 26.53
CA THR A 8 -5.72 39.52 26.88
C THR A 8 -7.18 39.14 27.06
N ASN A 9 -7.70 38.15 26.35
CA ASN A 9 -8.97 37.51 26.70
C ASN A 9 -8.73 36.08 27.19
N LYS A 10 -8.89 35.93 28.51
CA LYS A 10 -8.98 34.65 29.23
C LYS A 10 -10.39 34.08 29.02
N TRP A 11 -10.49 32.90 28.42
CA TRP A 11 -11.74 32.14 28.45
C TRP A 11 -11.70 31.11 29.58
N LYS A 12 -12.67 31.23 30.48
CA LYS A 12 -12.89 30.34 31.63
C LYS A 12 -13.65 29.09 31.15
N ILE A 13 -13.12 27.91 31.48
CA ILE A 13 -13.81 26.64 31.37
C ILE A 13 -14.79 26.51 32.54
N THR A 14 -16.08 26.38 32.23
CA THR A 14 -17.11 26.04 33.21
C THR A 14 -17.54 24.60 33.01
N ALA A 15 -17.24 23.72 33.95
CA ALA A 15 -17.72 22.35 33.98
C ALA A 15 -19.18 22.32 34.47
N ILE A 16 -20.06 21.66 33.71
CA ILE A 16 -21.44 21.37 34.13
C ILE A 16 -21.52 19.90 34.52
N VAL A 17 -21.76 19.67 35.81
CA VAL A 17 -22.11 18.34 36.36
C VAL A 17 -23.64 18.24 36.35
N ALA A 18 -24.19 17.30 35.63
CA ALA A 18 -25.61 16.99 35.66
C ALA A 18 -25.88 15.81 36.62
N ILE A 19 -26.61 16.08 37.68
CA ILE A 19 -27.13 15.11 38.65
C ILE A 19 -28.51 14.66 38.16
N VAL A 20 -28.67 13.34 37.90
CA VAL A 20 -29.98 12.73 37.63
C VAL A 20 -30.57 12.23 38.95
N ALA A 21 -31.66 12.84 39.38
CA ALA A 21 -32.46 12.41 40.52
C ALA A 21 -33.57 11.45 40.04
N ALA A 22 -33.65 10.30 40.68
CA ALA A 22 -34.75 9.34 40.50
C ALA A 22 -36.01 9.76 41.20
N MET A 23 -37.14 9.79 40.54
CA MET A 23 -38.46 9.88 41.16
C MET A 23 -39.23 8.55 40.92
N LEU A 24 -39.54 7.89 42.01
CA LEU A 24 -40.51 6.82 42.13
C LEU A 24 -41.93 7.40 42.18
N LEU A 25 -42.83 6.96 41.32
CA LEU A 25 -44.26 7.07 41.50
C LEU A 25 -44.95 5.76 41.13
N THR A 26 -45.67 5.23 42.13
CA THR A 26 -46.53 4.07 42.11
C THR A 26 -47.85 4.35 41.42
N GLY A 27 -48.33 3.40 40.58
CA GLY A 27 -49.68 3.48 40.01
C GLY A 27 -50.09 2.18 39.31
N CYS A 28 -51.15 1.58 39.78
CA CYS A 28 -51.81 0.33 39.50
C CYS A 28 -51.86 -0.23 38.09
N ALA A 29 -51.84 -1.57 38.04
CA ALA A 29 -51.99 -2.43 36.86
C ALA A 29 -53.39 -2.45 36.22
N PRO A 30 -53.53 -2.97 34.97
CA PRO A 30 -54.07 -4.29 34.83
C PRO A 30 -53.27 -5.24 33.90
N LYS A 31 -53.50 -6.54 34.13
CA LYS A 31 -52.83 -7.70 33.52
C LYS A 31 -53.03 -7.80 32.02
N THR A 32 -51.92 -8.01 31.29
CA THR A 32 -51.91 -8.80 30.04
C THR A 32 -50.68 -9.70 30.05
N GLN A 33 -50.91 -11.02 29.91
CA GLN A 33 -49.91 -12.03 29.67
C GLN A 33 -49.36 -11.86 28.26
N GLY A 34 -48.04 -11.68 28.07
CA GLY A 34 -47.43 -11.66 26.74
C GLY A 34 -45.98 -11.17 26.62
N THR A 35 -45.33 -10.75 27.72
CA THR A 35 -44.02 -10.10 27.61
C THR A 35 -42.83 -10.81 28.28
N ALA A 36 -43.02 -12.01 28.79
CA ALA A 36 -41.93 -12.74 29.47
C ALA A 36 -40.89 -13.38 28.52
N ASN A 37 -41.24 -13.62 27.24
CA ASN A 37 -40.32 -14.26 26.28
C ASN A 37 -39.39 -13.29 25.53
N ALA A 38 -39.77 -12.03 25.37
CA ALA A 38 -38.93 -11.04 24.67
C ALA A 38 -37.74 -10.59 25.54
N ALA A 39 -37.99 -10.35 26.85
CA ALA A 39 -36.90 -9.92 27.77
C ALA A 39 -35.85 -11.03 28.03
N ALA A 40 -36.25 -12.31 27.96
CA ALA A 40 -35.33 -13.43 28.11
C ALA A 40 -34.47 -13.63 26.83
N GLN A 41 -34.98 -13.31 25.66
CA GLN A 41 -34.24 -13.38 24.40
C GLN A 41 -33.23 -12.22 24.24
N GLU A 42 -33.58 -11.00 24.65
CA GLU A 42 -32.65 -9.85 24.64
C GLU A 42 -31.51 -10.03 25.66
N ALA A 43 -31.79 -10.57 26.86
CA ALA A 43 -30.77 -10.86 27.86
C ALA A 43 -29.82 -11.99 27.42
N SER A 44 -30.31 -12.98 26.64
CA SER A 44 -29.49 -14.07 26.09
C SER A 44 -28.62 -13.61 24.92
N SER A 45 -29.10 -12.68 24.09
CA SER A 45 -28.29 -12.11 22.97
C SER A 45 -27.23 -11.17 23.48
N ALA A 46 -27.49 -10.35 24.50
CA ALA A 46 -26.51 -9.48 25.14
C ALA A 46 -25.41 -10.24 25.88
N ALA A 47 -25.75 -11.40 26.50
CA ALA A 47 -24.75 -12.27 27.14
C ALA A 47 -23.88 -13.02 26.13
N ALA A 48 -24.43 -13.38 24.97
CA ALA A 48 -23.67 -14.02 23.88
C ALA A 48 -22.72 -13.04 23.17
N SER A 49 -23.13 -11.79 22.96
CA SER A 49 -22.25 -10.76 22.40
C SER A 49 -21.12 -10.36 23.35
N ALA A 50 -21.40 -10.25 24.68
CA ALA A 50 -20.37 -9.97 25.67
C ALA A 50 -19.35 -11.13 25.83
N GLN A 51 -19.77 -12.38 25.67
CA GLN A 51 -18.86 -13.52 25.65
C GLN A 51 -18.03 -13.61 24.37
N ALA A 52 -18.59 -13.21 23.21
CA ALA A 52 -17.86 -13.15 21.95
C ALA A 52 -16.79 -12.04 21.97
N GLU A 53 -17.11 -10.87 22.54
CA GLU A 53 -16.13 -9.77 22.72
C GLU A 53 -15.03 -10.11 23.74
N GLN A 54 -15.34 -10.84 24.82
CA GLN A 54 -14.32 -11.33 25.76
C GLN A 54 -13.45 -12.45 25.16
N SER A 55 -13.99 -13.32 24.31
CA SER A 55 -13.23 -14.35 23.62
C SER A 55 -12.30 -13.74 22.56
N ALA A 56 -12.77 -12.74 21.79
CA ALA A 56 -11.95 -12.01 20.83
C ALA A 56 -10.85 -11.16 21.50
N ALA A 57 -11.13 -10.57 22.66
CA ALA A 57 -10.14 -9.84 23.45
C ALA A 57 -9.11 -10.78 24.11
N GLN A 58 -9.48 -12.01 24.45
CA GLN A 58 -8.55 -13.01 24.98
C GLN A 58 -7.69 -13.62 23.87
N GLU A 59 -8.23 -13.90 22.68
CA GLU A 59 -7.47 -14.36 21.52
C GLU A 59 -6.45 -13.32 21.07
N THR A 60 -6.80 -12.01 21.09
CA THR A 60 -5.86 -10.92 20.81
C THR A 60 -4.81 -10.72 21.91
N ALA A 61 -5.13 -11.03 23.16
CA ALA A 61 -4.18 -10.94 24.29
C ALA A 61 -3.25 -12.15 24.38
N GLU A 62 -3.68 -13.35 23.95
CA GLU A 62 -2.82 -14.54 23.87
C GLU A 62 -1.91 -14.53 22.64
N ALA A 63 -2.30 -13.86 21.54
CA ALA A 63 -1.43 -13.60 20.38
C ALA A 63 -0.31 -12.59 20.68
N SER A 64 -0.39 -11.87 21.79
CA SER A 64 0.61 -10.89 22.26
C SER A 64 1.63 -11.47 23.26
N GLN A 65 1.66 -12.81 23.46
CA GLN A 65 2.67 -13.44 24.30
C GLN A 65 3.87 -13.90 23.46
N SER A 66 4.98 -13.18 23.64
CA SER A 66 6.33 -13.52 23.22
C SER A 66 6.51 -13.92 21.75
N ALA A 67 6.54 -12.96 20.85
CA ALA A 67 7.35 -13.13 19.67
C ALA A 67 8.80 -13.31 20.14
N GLU A 68 9.34 -14.54 20.11
CA GLU A 68 10.78 -14.73 20.15
C GLU A 68 11.34 -13.87 19.01
N ALA A 69 12.36 -13.05 19.32
CA ALA A 69 13.01 -12.22 18.31
C ALA A 69 13.43 -13.14 17.16
N VAL A 70 12.84 -12.93 15.98
CA VAL A 70 13.17 -13.74 14.81
C VAL A 70 14.63 -13.51 14.49
N ASP A 71 15.42 -14.58 14.44
CA ASP A 71 16.84 -14.48 14.10
C ASP A 71 16.94 -13.93 12.67
N ALA A 72 17.62 -12.80 12.52
CA ALA A 72 17.79 -12.13 11.23
C ALA A 72 18.51 -13.01 10.19
N GLU A 73 19.36 -13.93 10.64
CA GLU A 73 20.08 -14.86 9.78
C GLU A 73 19.11 -15.82 9.09
N ASP A 74 18.11 -16.33 9.81
CA ASP A 74 17.07 -17.19 9.27
C ASP A 74 16.02 -16.39 8.47
N ALA A 75 15.64 -15.19 8.94
CA ALA A 75 14.62 -14.36 8.31
C ALA A 75 15.05 -13.82 6.95
N LEU A 76 16.33 -13.49 6.77
CA LEU A 76 16.91 -12.95 5.53
C LEU A 76 17.80 -13.97 4.82
N SER A 77 17.39 -15.23 4.78
CA SER A 77 18.17 -16.35 4.23
C SER A 77 18.37 -16.30 2.72
N LEU A 78 17.55 -15.54 1.98
CA LEU A 78 17.72 -15.32 0.53
C LEU A 78 18.67 -14.16 0.20
N TRP A 79 19.28 -13.54 1.23
CA TRP A 79 20.29 -12.51 1.11
C TRP A 79 21.69 -13.08 1.38
N THR A 80 22.66 -12.63 0.61
CA THR A 80 24.06 -12.97 0.91
C THR A 80 24.51 -12.29 2.21
N ASP A 81 25.48 -12.87 2.93
CA ASP A 81 25.96 -12.31 4.19
C ASP A 81 26.70 -10.99 4.03
N THR A 82 27.14 -10.69 2.82
CA THR A 82 27.83 -9.43 2.47
C THR A 82 26.88 -8.37 1.94
N ALA A 83 25.59 -8.66 1.79
CA ALA A 83 24.60 -7.70 1.30
C ALA A 83 24.50 -6.48 2.24
N PRO A 84 24.72 -5.26 1.76
CA PRO A 84 24.65 -4.06 2.59
C PRO A 84 23.31 -3.91 3.30
N LEU A 85 22.18 -4.18 2.59
CA LEU A 85 20.85 -4.12 3.20
C LEU A 85 20.73 -5.06 4.40
N LYS A 86 21.15 -6.34 4.26
CA LYS A 86 21.07 -7.32 5.36
C LYS A 86 21.84 -6.84 6.59
N GLN A 87 23.06 -6.33 6.38
CA GLN A 87 23.92 -5.85 7.47
C GLN A 87 23.34 -4.59 8.13
N GLU A 88 23.00 -3.58 7.35
CA GLU A 88 22.47 -2.29 7.84
C GLU A 88 21.09 -2.47 8.50
N LEU A 89 20.20 -3.24 7.89
CA LEU A 89 18.86 -3.47 8.44
C LEU A 89 18.90 -4.28 9.74
N THR A 90 19.77 -5.29 9.83
CA THR A 90 19.94 -6.06 11.06
C THR A 90 20.50 -5.20 12.20
N ALA A 91 21.54 -4.39 11.92
CA ALA A 91 22.11 -3.47 12.89
C ALA A 91 21.13 -2.37 13.30
N TYR A 92 20.36 -1.86 12.33
CA TYR A 92 19.28 -0.89 12.57
C TYR A 92 18.22 -1.49 13.50
N MET A 93 17.72 -2.69 13.19
CA MET A 93 16.69 -3.36 13.97
C MET A 93 17.13 -3.57 15.42
N ALA A 94 18.34 -4.07 15.65
CA ALA A 94 18.88 -4.24 16.98
C ALA A 94 18.96 -2.92 17.78
N ALA A 95 19.20 -1.79 17.11
CA ALA A 95 19.25 -0.49 17.75
C ALA A 95 17.87 0.10 18.06
N VAL A 96 16.90 -0.06 17.15
CA VAL A 96 15.61 0.67 17.26
C VAL A 96 14.54 -0.11 18.03
N THR A 97 14.73 -1.41 18.26
CA THR A 97 13.78 -2.25 19.02
C THR A 97 14.17 -2.44 20.49
N ASP A 98 15.41 -2.16 20.87
CA ASP A 98 15.87 -2.24 22.25
C ASP A 98 15.47 -0.97 23.03
N GLU A 99 14.57 -1.10 24.00
CA GLU A 99 14.09 0.02 24.83
C GLU A 99 15.22 0.71 25.62
N SER A 100 16.35 0.05 25.82
CA SER A 100 17.51 0.65 26.49
C SER A 100 18.44 1.43 25.55
N SER A 101 18.21 1.32 24.24
CA SER A 101 19.00 2.00 23.21
C SER A 101 18.64 3.49 23.11
N PRO A 102 19.61 4.38 22.89
CA PRO A 102 19.33 5.79 22.59
C PRO A 102 18.62 5.97 21.25
N ASP A 103 18.63 4.96 20.37
CA ASP A 103 17.98 4.95 19.06
C ASP A 103 16.61 4.26 19.09
N PHE A 104 16.09 3.87 20.28
CA PHE A 104 14.80 3.21 20.41
C PHE A 104 13.67 3.99 19.71
N ILE A 105 12.87 3.28 18.94
CA ILE A 105 11.69 3.84 18.26
C ILE A 105 10.43 3.18 18.84
N PRO A 106 9.46 3.95 19.40
CA PRO A 106 8.17 3.40 19.82
C PRO A 106 7.43 2.73 18.65
N VAL A 107 6.69 1.67 18.92
CA VAL A 107 6.03 0.83 17.89
C VAL A 107 5.16 1.67 16.95
N GLU A 108 4.43 2.66 17.46
CA GLU A 108 3.58 3.55 16.67
C GLU A 108 4.34 4.42 15.67
N ASN A 109 5.66 4.53 15.81
CA ASN A 109 6.55 5.27 14.90
C ASN A 109 7.40 4.36 14.00
N ARG A 110 7.29 3.04 14.16
CA ARG A 110 7.97 2.05 13.30
C ARG A 110 7.22 1.91 11.98
N ILE A 111 7.37 2.87 11.09
CA ILE A 111 6.71 2.92 9.78
C ILE A 111 7.74 2.69 8.68
N ALA A 112 7.46 1.71 7.81
CA ALA A 112 8.23 1.45 6.61
C ALA A 112 7.34 1.66 5.37
N VAL A 113 7.87 2.33 4.34
CA VAL A 113 7.19 2.55 3.07
C VAL A 113 7.96 1.91 1.93
N PHE A 114 7.25 1.25 1.04
CA PHE A 114 7.80 0.56 -0.12
C PHE A 114 7.16 1.10 -1.39
N ASP A 115 7.95 1.34 -2.43
CA ASP A 115 7.44 1.27 -3.78
C ASP A 115 7.09 -0.18 -4.13
N MET A 116 6.29 -0.40 -5.18
CA MET A 116 5.91 -1.76 -5.59
C MET A 116 6.72 -2.23 -6.80
N ASP A 117 6.55 -1.57 -7.94
CA ASP A 117 7.13 -2.02 -9.20
C ASP A 117 8.65 -1.78 -9.21
N GLY A 118 9.44 -2.82 -9.49
CA GLY A 118 10.89 -2.77 -9.42
C GLY A 118 11.47 -2.79 -8.00
N THR A 119 10.60 -2.79 -6.97
CA THR A 119 11.00 -2.83 -5.54
C THR A 119 10.53 -4.12 -4.85
N LEU A 120 9.27 -4.46 -4.96
CA LEU A 120 8.66 -5.69 -4.45
C LEU A 120 8.25 -6.65 -5.57
N PHE A 121 7.98 -6.10 -6.76
CA PHE A 121 7.40 -6.79 -7.88
C PHE A 121 8.11 -6.44 -9.19
N CYS A 122 8.18 -7.38 -10.12
CA CYS A 122 8.83 -7.25 -11.44
C CYS A 122 8.23 -6.09 -12.26
N GLU A 123 9.11 -5.23 -12.80
CA GLU A 123 8.72 -4.12 -13.69
C GLU A 123 9.23 -4.28 -15.12
N THR A 124 9.73 -5.46 -15.50
CA THR A 124 10.54 -5.64 -16.71
C THR A 124 10.02 -6.72 -17.66
N ASP A 125 8.73 -7.12 -17.59
CA ASP A 125 8.17 -8.17 -18.43
C ASP A 125 7.00 -7.75 -19.35
N PRO A 126 7.25 -7.06 -20.43
CA PRO A 126 8.46 -6.28 -20.77
C PRO A 126 8.50 -4.94 -20.04
N ASN A 127 7.42 -4.55 -19.32
CA ASN A 127 7.25 -3.32 -18.60
C ASN A 127 6.36 -3.54 -17.37
N TYR A 128 5.96 -2.44 -16.69
CA TYR A 128 5.08 -2.46 -15.52
C TYR A 128 3.81 -3.28 -15.76
N PHE A 129 3.34 -3.94 -14.71
CA PHE A 129 2.12 -4.75 -14.78
C PHE A 129 0.91 -3.92 -15.26
N ASP A 130 0.72 -2.69 -14.74
CA ASP A 130 -0.40 -1.83 -15.11
C ASP A 130 -0.32 -1.33 -16.56
N HIS A 131 0.89 -1.16 -17.12
CA HIS A 131 1.10 -0.87 -18.53
C HIS A 131 0.64 -2.03 -19.41
N MET A 132 1.00 -3.24 -19.03
CA MET A 132 0.61 -4.44 -19.79
C MET A 132 -0.87 -4.75 -19.63
N LEU A 133 -1.46 -4.46 -18.47
CA LEU A 133 -2.90 -4.57 -18.23
C LEU A 133 -3.70 -3.61 -19.16
N LEU A 134 -3.21 -2.37 -19.33
CA LEU A 134 -3.83 -1.42 -20.28
C LEU A 134 -3.75 -1.93 -21.73
N VAL A 135 -2.58 -2.42 -22.15
CA VAL A 135 -2.40 -3.00 -23.50
C VAL A 135 -3.37 -4.15 -23.72
N HIS A 136 -3.44 -5.08 -22.77
CA HIS A 136 -4.38 -6.20 -22.82
C HIS A 136 -5.82 -5.69 -22.93
N ARG A 137 -6.26 -4.80 -22.02
CA ARG A 137 -7.63 -4.28 -21.99
C ARG A 137 -8.05 -3.61 -23.28
N VAL A 138 -7.17 -2.75 -23.81
CA VAL A 138 -7.52 -1.83 -24.91
C VAL A 138 -7.29 -2.45 -26.29
N LEU A 139 -6.26 -3.31 -26.44
CA LEU A 139 -5.86 -3.83 -27.75
C LEU A 139 -6.20 -5.31 -27.94
N GLU A 140 -6.36 -6.10 -26.87
CA GLU A 140 -6.45 -7.55 -26.96
C GLU A 140 -7.77 -8.11 -26.43
N ASP A 141 -8.38 -7.51 -25.38
CA ASP A 141 -9.61 -7.96 -24.75
C ASP A 141 -10.78 -7.91 -25.73
N GLU A 142 -11.30 -9.06 -26.14
CA GLU A 142 -12.40 -9.19 -27.11
C GLU A 142 -13.70 -8.52 -26.63
N ASP A 143 -13.88 -8.36 -25.32
CA ASP A 143 -15.07 -7.74 -24.73
C ASP A 143 -14.98 -6.21 -24.66
N TYR A 144 -13.78 -5.63 -24.82
CA TYR A 144 -13.56 -4.20 -24.68
C TYR A 144 -12.90 -3.51 -25.88
N LYS A 145 -11.97 -4.13 -26.56
CA LYS A 145 -11.14 -3.51 -27.61
C LYS A 145 -11.91 -2.73 -28.67
N ASP A 146 -13.12 -3.19 -29.04
CA ASP A 146 -13.97 -2.50 -30.00
C ASP A 146 -14.72 -1.28 -29.41
N LYS A 147 -14.74 -1.15 -28.07
CA LYS A 147 -15.35 -0.05 -27.33
C LYS A 147 -14.33 1.02 -26.91
N ALA A 148 -13.05 0.68 -26.91
CA ALA A 148 -11.98 1.56 -26.49
C ALA A 148 -12.00 2.87 -27.28
N SER A 149 -11.81 3.99 -26.60
CA SER A 149 -11.70 5.32 -27.22
C SER A 149 -10.39 5.47 -28.01
N ASP A 150 -10.34 6.45 -28.90
CA ASP A 150 -9.10 6.78 -29.64
C ASP A 150 -7.97 7.14 -28.67
N PHE A 151 -8.27 7.86 -27.58
CA PHE A 151 -7.28 8.23 -26.57
C PHE A 151 -6.68 7.00 -25.86
N GLU A 152 -7.50 6.04 -25.48
CA GLU A 152 -7.04 4.80 -24.84
C GLU A 152 -6.17 3.98 -25.81
N ARG A 153 -6.58 3.86 -27.08
CA ARG A 153 -5.80 3.17 -28.12
C ARG A 153 -4.45 3.83 -28.34
N GLU A 154 -4.42 5.14 -28.57
CA GLU A 154 -3.18 5.89 -28.77
C GLU A 154 -2.25 5.75 -27.56
N THR A 155 -2.81 5.70 -26.34
CA THR A 155 -2.02 5.54 -25.12
C THR A 155 -1.45 4.13 -25.01
N ALA A 156 -2.25 3.09 -25.26
CA ALA A 156 -1.79 1.70 -25.27
C ALA A 156 -0.72 1.47 -26.37
N GLU A 157 -0.91 2.04 -27.56
CA GLU A 157 0.09 1.98 -28.64
C GLU A 157 1.42 2.68 -28.26
N LYS A 158 1.38 3.79 -27.50
CA LYS A 158 2.59 4.43 -26.95
C LYS A 158 3.31 3.52 -25.95
N VAL A 159 2.56 2.76 -25.14
CA VAL A 159 3.16 1.75 -24.23
C VAL A 159 3.85 0.64 -25.04
N VAL A 160 3.20 0.12 -26.09
CA VAL A 160 3.81 -0.87 -26.99
C VAL A 160 5.10 -0.33 -27.63
N ALA A 161 5.04 0.91 -28.15
CA ALA A 161 6.23 1.54 -28.74
C ALA A 161 7.35 1.76 -27.73
N MET A 162 7.04 2.08 -26.46
CA MET A 162 8.01 2.17 -25.40
C MET A 162 8.67 0.81 -25.11
N ASN A 163 7.90 -0.27 -25.11
CA ASN A 163 8.43 -1.63 -24.91
C ASN A 163 9.42 -2.03 -26.01
N GLU A 164 9.17 -1.61 -27.26
CA GLU A 164 10.02 -1.89 -28.40
C GLU A 164 11.30 -1.03 -28.46
N THR A 165 11.18 0.25 -28.07
CA THR A 165 12.27 1.23 -28.26
C THR A 165 13.05 1.52 -26.99
N GLY A 166 12.49 1.23 -25.80
CA GLY A 166 13.02 1.63 -24.50
C GLY A 166 12.87 3.12 -24.20
N VAL A 167 12.12 3.87 -25.03
CA VAL A 167 11.96 5.33 -24.90
C VAL A 167 10.52 5.68 -24.53
N GLU A 168 10.34 6.27 -23.36
CA GLU A 168 9.04 6.75 -22.90
C GLU A 168 8.63 8.01 -23.67
N ALA A 169 7.40 8.03 -24.19
CA ALA A 169 6.83 9.22 -24.84
C ALA A 169 6.53 10.31 -23.79
N GLU A 170 6.68 11.57 -24.17
CA GLU A 170 6.35 12.72 -23.31
C GLU A 170 4.89 12.65 -22.85
N GLY A 171 4.68 12.77 -21.53
CA GLY A 171 3.36 12.75 -20.90
C GLY A 171 2.74 11.37 -20.73
N LEU A 172 3.37 10.29 -21.20
CA LEU A 172 2.81 8.92 -21.15
C LEU A 172 2.41 8.51 -19.74
N SER A 173 3.19 8.82 -18.73
CA SER A 173 2.89 8.47 -17.33
C SER A 173 1.52 8.98 -16.85
N VAL A 174 1.14 10.22 -17.24
CA VAL A 174 -0.18 10.81 -16.90
C VAL A 174 -1.28 10.29 -17.82
N ASP A 175 -1.00 10.19 -19.13
CA ASP A 175 -1.96 9.67 -20.11
C ASP A 175 -2.31 8.21 -19.80
N HIS A 176 -1.32 7.40 -19.39
CA HIS A 176 -1.55 6.04 -18.93
C HIS A 176 -2.51 5.97 -17.73
N GLY A 177 -2.30 6.79 -16.67
CA GLY A 177 -3.21 6.84 -15.53
C GLY A 177 -4.65 7.21 -15.94
N LYS A 178 -4.81 8.16 -16.88
CA LYS A 178 -6.13 8.52 -17.43
C LYS A 178 -6.75 7.39 -18.24
N ALA A 179 -5.95 6.67 -19.03
CA ALA A 179 -6.43 5.56 -19.84
C ALA A 179 -6.82 4.36 -18.98
N ILE A 180 -6.08 4.07 -17.89
CA ILE A 180 -6.48 3.08 -16.89
C ILE A 180 -7.83 3.47 -16.29
N ALA A 181 -7.97 4.67 -15.74
CA ALA A 181 -9.21 5.12 -15.13
C ALA A 181 -10.40 4.98 -16.08
N SER A 182 -10.28 5.47 -17.33
CA SER A 182 -11.38 5.44 -18.30
C SER A 182 -11.70 4.05 -18.82
N SER A 183 -10.72 3.18 -19.04
CA SER A 183 -10.91 1.85 -19.64
C SER A 183 -11.58 0.83 -18.71
N PHE A 184 -11.59 1.08 -17.41
CA PHE A 184 -12.25 0.26 -16.40
C PHE A 184 -13.45 0.96 -15.75
N ALA A 185 -13.82 2.15 -16.22
CA ALA A 185 -14.96 2.92 -15.73
C ALA A 185 -16.25 2.10 -15.68
N GLY A 186 -17.00 2.23 -14.60
CA GLY A 186 -18.26 1.53 -14.37
C GLY A 186 -18.13 0.12 -13.76
N MET A 187 -16.95 -0.43 -13.63
CA MET A 187 -16.72 -1.68 -12.88
C MET A 187 -16.82 -1.42 -11.38
N THR A 188 -17.42 -2.34 -10.63
CA THR A 188 -17.23 -2.40 -9.18
C THR A 188 -15.78 -2.76 -8.84
N GLN A 189 -15.37 -2.52 -7.59
CA GLN A 189 -14.02 -2.93 -7.16
C GLN A 189 -13.84 -4.45 -7.28
N GLU A 190 -14.86 -5.24 -6.93
CA GLU A 190 -14.84 -6.69 -7.05
C GLU A 190 -14.68 -7.17 -8.50
N GLU A 191 -15.40 -6.53 -9.44
CA GLU A 191 -15.29 -6.85 -10.86
C GLU A 191 -13.89 -6.50 -11.39
N PHE A 192 -13.33 -5.36 -10.97
CA PHE A 192 -11.98 -4.97 -11.37
C PHE A 192 -10.91 -5.89 -10.77
N TYR A 193 -11.03 -6.27 -9.51
CA TYR A 193 -10.11 -7.24 -8.89
C TYR A 193 -10.19 -8.60 -9.58
N ALA A 194 -11.38 -9.08 -9.93
CA ALA A 194 -11.53 -10.31 -10.70
C ALA A 194 -10.83 -10.23 -12.06
N TYR A 195 -10.97 -9.10 -12.77
CA TYR A 195 -10.28 -8.87 -14.04
C TYR A 195 -8.76 -8.90 -13.89
N ILE A 196 -8.22 -8.25 -12.84
CA ILE A 196 -6.79 -8.28 -12.51
C ILE A 196 -6.33 -9.71 -12.21
N GLN A 197 -7.11 -10.46 -11.43
CA GLN A 197 -6.81 -11.85 -11.08
C GLN A 197 -6.77 -12.76 -12.32
N ASP A 198 -7.66 -12.56 -13.29
CA ASP A 198 -7.64 -13.30 -14.55
C ASP A 198 -6.38 -12.97 -15.36
N PHE A 199 -6.01 -11.69 -15.47
CA PHE A 199 -4.78 -11.25 -16.14
C PHE A 199 -3.51 -11.76 -15.45
N MET A 200 -3.51 -11.88 -14.13
CA MET A 200 -2.40 -12.48 -13.36
C MET A 200 -2.10 -13.94 -13.74
N GLN A 201 -3.06 -14.67 -14.29
CA GLN A 201 -2.85 -16.07 -14.71
C GLN A 201 -2.16 -16.21 -16.07
N GLU A 202 -2.01 -15.13 -16.82
CA GLU A 202 -1.31 -15.16 -18.09
C GLU A 202 0.19 -15.43 -17.89
N PRO A 203 0.82 -16.28 -18.76
CA PRO A 203 2.26 -16.51 -18.68
C PRO A 203 3.07 -15.23 -18.91
N MET A 204 4.12 -15.02 -18.13
CA MET A 204 5.10 -13.97 -18.40
C MET A 204 5.92 -14.27 -19.65
N PRO A 205 5.95 -13.35 -20.65
CA PRO A 205 6.67 -13.57 -21.90
C PRO A 205 8.17 -13.82 -21.74
N SER A 206 8.82 -13.12 -20.81
CA SER A 206 10.28 -13.17 -20.61
C SER A 206 10.75 -14.34 -19.76
N TYR A 207 9.83 -15.10 -19.13
CA TYR A 207 10.17 -16.16 -18.20
C TYR A 207 9.47 -17.48 -18.52
N GLU A 208 10.10 -18.60 -18.14
CA GLU A 208 9.48 -19.91 -18.03
C GLU A 208 9.15 -20.21 -16.57
N GLY A 209 7.98 -20.83 -16.32
CA GLY A 209 7.55 -21.22 -14.97
C GLY A 209 6.97 -20.08 -14.13
N MET A 210 6.61 -18.94 -14.72
CA MET A 210 6.07 -17.79 -14.03
C MET A 210 4.92 -17.16 -14.80
N ASN A 211 3.82 -16.85 -14.12
CA ASN A 211 2.72 -16.05 -14.63
C ASN A 211 2.88 -14.58 -14.20
N ARG A 212 2.08 -13.70 -14.78
CA ARG A 212 2.15 -12.25 -14.49
C ARG A 212 1.93 -11.90 -13.02
N GLY A 213 1.14 -12.70 -12.30
CA GLY A 213 0.92 -12.51 -10.85
C GLY A 213 2.03 -13.04 -9.95
N ASP A 214 3.00 -13.78 -10.47
CA ASP A 214 4.06 -14.45 -9.70
C ASP A 214 5.35 -13.61 -9.59
N GLY A 215 5.39 -12.41 -10.16
CA GLY A 215 6.58 -11.56 -10.29
C GLY A 215 7.12 -10.96 -8.99
N TRP A 216 6.86 -11.55 -7.83
CA TRP A 216 7.31 -11.04 -6.53
C TRP A 216 8.78 -11.37 -6.28
N TYR A 217 9.55 -10.35 -5.87
CA TYR A 217 10.96 -10.53 -5.48
C TYR A 217 11.03 -11.19 -4.11
N LEU A 218 11.31 -12.48 -4.06
CA LEU A 218 11.30 -13.28 -2.82
C LEU A 218 12.21 -12.71 -1.72
N PRO A 219 13.43 -12.19 -2.01
CA PRO A 219 14.24 -11.56 -0.97
C PRO A 219 13.58 -10.34 -0.35
N MET A 220 12.83 -9.55 -1.13
CA MET A 220 12.15 -8.38 -0.61
C MET A 220 10.91 -8.73 0.20
N LEU A 221 10.22 -9.84 -0.11
CA LEU A 221 9.16 -10.37 0.74
C LEU A 221 9.72 -10.75 2.13
N GLN A 222 10.92 -11.34 2.21
CA GLN A 222 11.58 -11.59 3.50
C GLN A 222 11.85 -10.30 4.28
N VAL A 223 12.18 -9.19 3.61
CA VAL A 223 12.34 -7.89 4.29
C VAL A 223 11.01 -7.44 4.90
N VAL A 224 9.90 -7.57 4.17
CA VAL A 224 8.57 -7.22 4.70
C VAL A 224 8.22 -8.08 5.91
N ASP A 225 8.39 -9.40 5.80
CA ASP A 225 8.13 -10.33 6.92
C ASP A 225 9.01 -10.02 8.14
N TYR A 226 10.30 -9.71 7.92
CA TYR A 226 11.24 -9.35 8.98
C TYR A 226 10.85 -8.05 9.68
N LEU A 227 10.40 -7.03 8.92
CA LEU A 227 9.92 -5.78 9.47
C LEU A 227 8.65 -5.99 10.32
N GLN A 228 7.68 -6.76 9.80
CA GLN A 228 6.45 -7.06 10.52
C GLN A 228 6.71 -7.85 11.81
N ALA A 229 7.66 -8.80 11.78
CA ALA A 229 8.08 -9.56 12.96
C ALA A 229 8.76 -8.69 14.05
N ASN A 230 9.19 -7.48 13.70
CA ASN A 230 9.74 -6.47 14.59
C ASN A 230 8.81 -5.28 14.83
N ASP A 231 7.51 -5.51 14.71
CA ASP A 231 6.42 -4.55 14.98
C ASP A 231 6.44 -3.31 14.07
N PHE A 232 6.99 -3.40 12.86
CA PHE A 232 6.87 -2.34 11.87
C PHE A 232 5.52 -2.42 11.15
N THR A 233 4.87 -1.28 10.98
CA THR A 233 3.76 -1.16 10.04
C THR A 233 4.32 -0.85 8.66
N VAL A 234 4.04 -1.74 7.71
CA VAL A 234 4.52 -1.64 6.33
C VAL A 234 3.41 -1.10 5.44
N TYR A 235 3.75 -0.12 4.61
CA TYR A 235 2.86 0.44 3.58
C TYR A 235 3.48 0.29 2.20
N ILE A 236 2.66 0.00 1.19
CA ILE A 236 3.01 0.21 -0.21
C ILE A 236 2.58 1.62 -0.61
N VAL A 237 3.49 2.35 -1.26
CA VAL A 237 3.25 3.71 -1.80
C VAL A 237 3.71 3.71 -3.26
N SER A 238 2.84 3.21 -4.14
CA SER A 238 3.14 2.92 -5.55
C SER A 238 2.72 4.04 -6.50
N GLY A 239 3.40 4.13 -7.64
CA GLY A 239 2.97 4.91 -8.81
C GLY A 239 1.88 4.23 -9.63
N THR A 240 1.66 2.93 -9.47
CA THR A 240 0.57 2.16 -10.07
C THR A 240 -0.77 2.55 -9.45
N ASP A 241 -1.86 2.38 -10.18
CA ASP A 241 -3.20 2.64 -9.68
C ASP A 241 -3.49 1.84 -8.40
N ARG A 242 -4.17 2.48 -7.42
CA ARG A 242 -4.47 1.93 -6.10
C ARG A 242 -5.24 0.62 -6.15
N PHE A 243 -6.21 0.50 -7.06
CA PHE A 243 -7.04 -0.71 -7.16
C PHE A 243 -6.29 -1.83 -7.87
N ILE A 244 -5.38 -1.50 -8.81
CA ILE A 244 -4.46 -2.49 -9.39
C ILE A 244 -3.51 -3.03 -8.31
N VAL A 245 -2.89 -2.16 -7.49
CA VAL A 245 -2.05 -2.58 -6.37
C VAL A 245 -2.82 -3.51 -5.43
N ARG A 246 -4.06 -3.16 -5.07
CA ARG A 246 -4.91 -3.98 -4.20
C ARG A 246 -5.27 -5.32 -4.84
N GLY A 247 -5.67 -5.32 -6.11
CA GLY A 247 -5.97 -6.54 -6.85
C GLY A 247 -4.77 -7.50 -6.95
N LEU A 248 -3.56 -6.96 -7.18
CA LEU A 248 -2.31 -7.74 -7.19
C LEU A 248 -1.98 -8.36 -5.82
N VAL A 249 -2.18 -7.60 -4.74
CA VAL A 249 -1.79 -8.03 -3.39
C VAL A 249 -2.80 -8.98 -2.78
N GLU A 250 -4.09 -8.93 -3.15
CA GLU A 250 -5.17 -9.68 -2.50
C GLU A 250 -4.89 -11.18 -2.35
N HIS A 251 -4.30 -11.80 -3.38
CA HIS A 251 -3.97 -13.24 -3.39
C HIS A 251 -2.46 -13.52 -3.48
N SER A 252 -1.64 -12.50 -3.22
CA SER A 252 -0.19 -12.61 -3.27
C SER A 252 0.39 -13.21 -1.98
N PRO A 253 1.67 -13.61 -1.98
CA PRO A 253 2.38 -13.95 -0.75
C PRO A 253 2.55 -12.76 0.21
N LEU A 254 2.40 -11.52 -0.27
CA LEU A 254 2.52 -10.31 0.53
C LEU A 254 1.26 -10.08 1.38
N LYS A 255 1.38 -10.29 2.68
CA LYS A 255 0.24 -10.22 3.63
C LYS A 255 0.07 -8.82 4.20
N LEU A 256 -0.39 -7.88 3.38
CA LEU A 256 -0.69 -6.51 3.81
C LEU A 256 -2.20 -6.24 3.74
N PRO A 257 -2.78 -5.57 4.75
CA PRO A 257 -4.18 -5.15 4.69
C PRO A 257 -4.38 -4.07 3.63
N MET A 258 -5.54 -4.08 2.94
CA MET A 258 -5.88 -3.14 1.85
C MET A 258 -5.67 -1.67 2.20
N ARG A 259 -5.88 -1.27 3.47
CA ARG A 259 -5.66 0.11 3.95
C ARG A 259 -4.19 0.55 3.95
N GLN A 260 -3.25 -0.39 3.85
CA GLN A 260 -1.80 -0.13 3.75
C GLN A 260 -1.30 -0.09 2.30
N LEU A 261 -2.20 -0.22 1.33
CA LEU A 261 -1.91 -0.22 -0.10
C LEU A 261 -2.36 1.11 -0.71
N ILE A 262 -1.40 1.96 -1.00
CA ILE A 262 -1.57 3.32 -1.52
C ILE A 262 -1.00 3.35 -2.95
N GLY A 263 -1.74 3.95 -3.88
CA GLY A 263 -1.34 4.08 -5.28
C GLY A 263 -1.71 5.42 -5.88
N SER A 264 -1.64 5.53 -7.19
CA SER A 264 -2.29 6.59 -7.95
C SER A 264 -3.81 6.48 -7.80
N ASP A 265 -4.52 7.57 -7.92
CA ASP A 265 -5.95 7.62 -7.63
C ASP A 265 -6.79 7.98 -8.83
N GLU A 266 -7.95 7.37 -8.88
CA GLU A 266 -9.07 7.67 -9.75
C GLU A 266 -10.35 7.89 -8.95
N THR A 267 -11.39 8.42 -9.59
CA THR A 267 -12.68 8.68 -8.96
C THR A 267 -13.45 7.39 -8.68
N LEU A 268 -14.20 7.39 -7.57
CA LEU A 268 -15.25 6.42 -7.29
C LEU A 268 -16.60 7.14 -7.27
N VAL A 269 -17.60 6.56 -7.86
CA VAL A 269 -18.95 7.13 -7.93
C VAL A 269 -20.01 6.06 -7.61
N ALA A 270 -21.18 6.51 -7.15
CA ALA A 270 -22.38 5.69 -7.12
C ALA A 270 -23.12 5.90 -8.47
N PRO A 271 -23.48 4.84 -9.23
CA PRO A 271 -24.14 5.02 -10.54
C PRO A 271 -25.42 5.85 -10.47
N ASP A 272 -26.21 5.70 -9.40
CA ASP A 272 -27.46 6.42 -9.21
C ASP A 272 -27.26 7.90 -8.83
N GLN A 273 -26.02 8.29 -8.43
CA GLN A 273 -25.65 9.68 -8.22
C GLN A 273 -25.76 10.51 -9.51
N GLY A 274 -25.44 9.93 -10.66
CA GLY A 274 -25.44 10.62 -11.95
C GLY A 274 -24.53 11.87 -11.92
N GLU A 275 -25.09 13.03 -12.32
CA GLU A 275 -24.39 14.32 -12.32
C GLU A 275 -24.56 15.10 -10.98
N THR A 276 -25.20 14.51 -9.97
CA THR A 276 -25.42 15.17 -8.67
C THR A 276 -24.07 15.29 -7.95
N ASP A 277 -23.75 16.49 -7.45
CA ASP A 277 -22.57 16.72 -6.66
C ASP A 277 -22.56 15.86 -5.38
N GLY A 278 -21.41 15.33 -4.99
CA GLY A 278 -21.28 14.52 -3.79
C GLY A 278 -21.68 15.22 -2.48
N LEU A 279 -21.75 16.56 -2.47
CA LEU A 279 -22.29 17.32 -1.34
C LEU A 279 -23.83 17.25 -1.24
N ASP A 280 -24.51 16.95 -2.35
CA ASP A 280 -25.95 16.90 -2.47
C ASP A 280 -26.51 15.48 -2.62
N TYR A 281 -25.63 14.46 -2.76
CA TYR A 281 -25.99 13.06 -2.88
C TYR A 281 -25.73 12.30 -1.58
N VAL A 282 -26.68 11.46 -1.19
CA VAL A 282 -26.58 10.60 0.01
C VAL A 282 -26.59 9.15 -0.43
N TYR A 283 -25.50 8.45 -0.17
CA TYR A 283 -25.36 7.01 -0.42
C TYR A 283 -26.42 6.20 0.32
N ASP A 284 -27.11 5.27 -0.36
CA ASP A 284 -28.15 4.43 0.22
C ASP A 284 -27.92 2.93 -0.02
N ASP A 285 -28.83 2.08 0.48
CA ASP A 285 -28.72 0.62 0.43
C ASP A 285 -28.75 0.02 -0.99
N ASN A 286 -29.13 0.79 -2.01
CA ASN A 286 -29.16 0.35 -3.40
C ASN A 286 -27.88 0.71 -4.15
N ASP A 287 -27.09 1.62 -3.60
CA ASP A 287 -25.86 2.07 -4.21
C ASP A 287 -24.75 1.01 -4.15
N LYS A 288 -23.89 1.04 -5.17
CA LYS A 288 -22.60 0.37 -5.20
C LYS A 288 -21.56 1.38 -5.65
N LEU A 289 -20.37 1.34 -5.10
CA LEU A 289 -19.25 2.12 -5.63
C LEU A 289 -18.69 1.44 -6.88
N VAL A 290 -18.55 2.22 -7.94
CA VAL A 290 -17.87 1.82 -9.18
C VAL A 290 -16.72 2.79 -9.49
N LEU A 291 -15.77 2.35 -10.30
CA LEU A 291 -14.72 3.19 -10.86
C LEU A 291 -15.36 4.29 -11.71
N GLY A 292 -15.05 5.55 -11.40
CA GLY A 292 -15.73 6.70 -12.01
C GLY A 292 -15.17 7.12 -13.37
N GLY A 293 -13.99 6.62 -13.72
CA GLY A 293 -13.36 6.87 -15.02
C GLY A 293 -12.56 8.16 -15.11
N GLU A 294 -12.42 8.92 -14.03
CA GLU A 294 -11.61 10.14 -14.01
C GLU A 294 -10.36 9.94 -13.15
N PHE A 295 -9.19 10.18 -13.75
CA PHE A 295 -7.90 10.17 -13.08
C PHE A 295 -7.75 11.38 -12.16
N ILE A 296 -7.29 11.16 -10.93
CA ILE A 296 -7.10 12.21 -9.92
C ILE A 296 -5.63 12.63 -9.83
N VAL A 297 -4.72 11.67 -9.56
CA VAL A 297 -3.32 11.98 -9.31
C VAL A 297 -2.41 10.80 -9.62
N LYS A 298 -1.25 11.06 -10.24
CA LYS A 298 -0.15 10.08 -10.34
C LYS A 298 0.71 10.18 -9.09
N ASN A 299 0.83 9.08 -8.37
CA ASN A 299 1.51 9.01 -7.08
C ASN A 299 3.04 8.77 -7.27
N LEU A 300 3.73 9.77 -7.80
CA LEU A 300 5.18 9.77 -8.03
C LEU A 300 5.84 10.99 -7.41
N LYS A 301 7.11 10.87 -7.06
CA LYS A 301 7.94 11.97 -6.54
C LYS A 301 7.30 12.65 -5.32
N MET A 302 7.08 13.98 -5.37
CA MET A 302 6.47 14.73 -4.25
C MET A 302 5.05 14.26 -3.91
N ASN A 303 4.31 13.70 -4.86
CA ASN A 303 2.98 13.17 -4.58
C ASN A 303 3.03 11.97 -3.62
N LYS A 304 4.08 11.11 -3.68
CA LYS A 304 4.31 10.06 -2.67
C LYS A 304 4.45 10.65 -1.26
N VAL A 305 5.19 11.73 -1.11
CA VAL A 305 5.34 12.43 0.18
C VAL A 305 4.00 13.00 0.68
N THR A 306 3.25 13.60 -0.25
CA THR A 306 1.94 14.19 0.08
C THR A 306 0.97 13.13 0.59
N VAL A 307 0.87 11.99 -0.10
CA VAL A 307 -0.05 10.92 0.29
C VAL A 307 0.39 10.23 1.59
N ILE A 308 1.68 10.06 1.84
CA ILE A 308 2.21 9.57 3.11
C ILE A 308 1.76 10.50 4.26
N ALA A 309 1.93 11.80 4.09
CA ALA A 309 1.52 12.77 5.10
C ALA A 309 0.00 12.78 5.35
N GLN A 310 -0.81 12.56 4.31
CA GLN A 310 -2.27 12.58 4.37
C GLN A 310 -2.88 11.28 4.91
N GLU A 311 -2.39 10.12 4.45
CA GLU A 311 -3.02 8.82 4.74
C GLU A 311 -2.34 8.08 5.91
N ILE A 312 -1.02 8.21 6.05
CA ILE A 312 -0.28 7.60 7.15
C ILE A 312 -0.18 8.54 8.34
N GLY A 313 0.06 9.84 8.09
CA GLY A 313 0.10 10.88 9.13
C GLY A 313 1.35 10.85 10.01
N VAL A 314 2.27 9.91 9.76
CA VAL A 314 3.55 9.75 10.46
C VAL A 314 4.67 9.69 9.43
N GLN A 315 5.78 10.39 9.70
CA GLN A 315 6.97 10.31 8.83
C GLN A 315 7.59 8.91 8.95
N PRO A 316 7.75 8.17 7.85
CA PRO A 316 8.34 6.82 7.90
C PRO A 316 9.81 6.89 8.28
N VAL A 317 10.30 5.85 8.94
CA VAL A 317 11.72 5.71 9.33
C VAL A 317 12.49 4.80 8.37
N LEU A 318 11.79 4.03 7.54
CA LEU A 318 12.39 3.21 6.49
C LEU A 318 11.69 3.47 5.16
N SER A 319 12.46 3.60 4.08
CA SER A 319 11.97 3.76 2.71
C SER A 319 12.68 2.80 1.78
N PHE A 320 11.92 2.16 0.88
CA PHE A 320 12.42 1.24 -0.14
C PHE A 320 11.87 1.64 -1.50
N GLY A 321 12.75 1.78 -2.49
CA GLY A 321 12.40 2.18 -3.85
C GLY A 321 13.43 1.70 -4.86
N ASN A 322 13.27 2.05 -6.14
CA ASN A 322 14.18 1.64 -7.21
C ASN A 322 14.41 2.72 -8.28
N SER A 323 13.69 3.81 -8.22
CA SER A 323 13.66 4.79 -9.30
C SER A 323 13.71 6.24 -8.81
N SER A 324 13.92 7.19 -9.73
CA SER A 324 13.80 8.62 -9.41
C SER A 324 12.38 9.03 -8.99
N GLY A 325 11.38 8.19 -9.24
CA GLY A 325 10.02 8.36 -8.76
C GLY A 325 9.92 8.28 -7.23
N ASP A 326 10.87 7.57 -6.60
CA ASP A 326 10.92 7.28 -5.17
C ASP A 326 11.86 8.22 -4.40
N ALA A 327 12.71 8.97 -5.11
CA ALA A 327 13.71 9.83 -4.49
C ALA A 327 13.11 10.77 -3.43
N SER A 328 11.95 11.38 -3.70
CA SER A 328 11.28 12.24 -2.72
C SER A 328 10.79 11.48 -1.49
N MET A 329 10.38 10.23 -1.65
CA MET A 329 9.96 9.35 -0.54
C MET A 329 11.18 8.97 0.31
N ALA A 330 12.30 8.61 -0.31
CA ALA A 330 13.56 8.31 0.36
C ALA A 330 14.09 9.52 1.15
N GLU A 331 14.13 10.70 0.52
CA GLU A 331 14.50 11.94 1.17
C GLU A 331 13.56 12.33 2.31
N TYR A 332 12.26 12.16 2.13
CA TYR A 332 11.29 12.44 3.19
C TYR A 332 11.51 11.53 4.40
N ALA A 333 11.79 10.24 4.19
CA ALA A 333 12.06 9.31 5.27
C ALA A 333 13.33 9.66 6.06
N THR A 334 14.38 10.14 5.36
CA THR A 334 15.71 10.35 5.97
C THR A 334 15.97 11.78 6.43
N SER A 335 15.31 12.79 5.83
CA SER A 335 15.57 14.19 6.11
C SER A 335 14.80 14.70 7.33
N ASN A 336 15.51 15.29 8.29
CA ASN A 336 14.94 15.89 9.50
C ASN A 336 14.03 14.94 10.30
N ASN A 337 14.24 13.64 10.19
CA ASN A 337 13.51 12.64 10.96
C ASN A 337 13.94 12.70 12.43
N PRO A 338 13.01 12.72 13.40
CA PRO A 338 13.36 12.69 14.83
C PRO A 338 13.96 11.35 15.26
N TYR A 339 13.81 10.30 14.46
CA TYR A 339 14.32 8.97 14.71
C TYR A 339 15.42 8.59 13.71
N LYS A 340 16.23 7.60 14.07
CA LYS A 340 17.15 6.96 13.14
C LYS A 340 16.37 6.41 11.95
N SER A 341 16.82 6.72 10.74
CA SER A 341 16.10 6.37 9.52
C SER A 341 17.05 5.97 8.40
N LEU A 342 16.59 5.10 7.50
CA LEU A 342 17.35 4.60 6.35
C LEU A 342 16.48 4.58 5.09
N ALA A 343 17.13 4.73 3.95
CA ALA A 343 16.52 4.48 2.65
C ALA A 343 17.36 3.48 1.85
N PHE A 344 16.68 2.54 1.20
CA PHE A 344 17.26 1.48 0.38
C PHE A 344 16.73 1.59 -1.04
N MET A 345 17.66 1.56 -2.01
CA MET A 345 17.31 1.70 -3.41
C MET A 345 17.80 0.50 -4.22
N LEU A 346 16.85 -0.22 -4.83
CA LEU A 346 17.15 -1.39 -5.64
C LEU A 346 17.80 -0.97 -6.97
N CYS A 347 18.89 -1.64 -7.27
CA CYS A 347 19.60 -1.54 -8.54
C CYS A 347 19.32 -2.81 -9.34
N CYS A 348 18.51 -2.69 -10.41
CA CYS A 348 18.20 -3.82 -11.29
C CYS A 348 19.39 -4.11 -12.21
N ASP A 349 20.45 -4.70 -11.63
CA ASP A 349 21.76 -4.98 -12.26
C ASP A 349 21.95 -6.44 -12.68
N ASP A 350 20.96 -7.31 -12.46
CA ASP A 350 21.01 -8.70 -12.87
C ASP A 350 20.47 -8.89 -14.29
N THR A 351 21.35 -9.19 -15.21
CA THR A 351 20.99 -9.44 -16.62
C THR A 351 20.82 -10.93 -16.95
N GLU A 352 21.08 -11.81 -15.98
CA GLU A 352 20.99 -13.27 -16.16
C GLU A 352 19.68 -13.82 -15.61
N ARG A 353 19.27 -13.37 -14.43
CA ARG A 353 18.06 -13.83 -13.71
C ARG A 353 16.89 -12.85 -13.86
N GLU A 354 17.19 -11.59 -14.23
CA GLU A 354 16.25 -10.50 -14.45
C GLU A 354 16.58 -9.75 -15.76
N ASN A 355 15.65 -8.95 -16.29
CA ASN A 355 15.89 -8.05 -17.43
C ASN A 355 16.57 -6.75 -16.97
N GLY A 356 17.69 -6.87 -16.25
CA GLY A 356 18.41 -5.77 -15.66
C GLY A 356 18.91 -4.75 -16.69
N ASN A 357 19.03 -3.50 -16.24
CA ASN A 357 19.59 -2.40 -17.00
C ASN A 357 20.78 -1.81 -16.27
N LEU A 358 21.99 -2.15 -16.72
CA LEU A 358 23.23 -1.76 -16.05
C LEU A 358 23.44 -0.25 -16.00
N GLU A 359 23.03 0.51 -17.03
CA GLU A 359 23.14 1.97 -17.03
C GLU A 359 22.21 2.60 -15.98
N LYS A 360 20.97 2.13 -15.87
CA LYS A 360 20.04 2.60 -14.84
C LYS A 360 20.54 2.21 -13.44
N ALA A 361 21.06 0.99 -13.28
CA ALA A 361 21.59 0.50 -12.02
C ALA A 361 22.81 1.32 -11.54
N GLU A 362 23.75 1.63 -12.45
CA GLU A 362 24.90 2.49 -12.14
C GLU A 362 24.48 3.91 -11.73
N LYS A 363 23.48 4.50 -12.42
CA LYS A 363 22.93 5.80 -12.06
C LYS A 363 22.27 5.78 -10.68
N MET A 364 21.53 4.73 -10.36
CA MET A 364 20.93 4.59 -9.03
C MET A 364 21.97 4.42 -7.94
N ALA A 365 23.00 3.60 -8.16
CA ALA A 365 24.12 3.46 -7.22
C ALA A 365 24.84 4.79 -6.98
N ALA A 366 25.06 5.60 -8.02
CA ALA A 366 25.65 6.93 -7.88
C ALA A 366 24.74 7.89 -7.08
N SER A 367 23.42 7.82 -7.28
CA SER A 367 22.47 8.60 -6.47
C SER A 367 22.50 8.15 -5.00
N CYS A 368 22.62 6.85 -4.73
CA CYS A 368 22.77 6.34 -3.36
C CYS A 368 24.01 6.91 -2.66
N GLU A 369 25.15 6.99 -3.37
CA GLU A 369 26.36 7.61 -2.84
C GLU A 369 26.16 9.12 -2.57
N GLU A 370 25.47 9.83 -3.47
CA GLU A 370 25.22 11.26 -3.34
C GLU A 370 24.30 11.60 -2.17
N PHE A 371 23.22 10.84 -1.99
CA PHE A 371 22.18 11.10 -0.98
C PHE A 371 22.33 10.30 0.32
N GLY A 372 23.28 9.39 0.40
CA GLY A 372 23.50 8.57 1.57
C GLY A 372 22.48 7.43 1.75
N TRP A 373 21.86 7.00 0.63
CA TRP A 373 20.99 5.82 0.61
C TRP A 373 21.81 4.53 0.47
N VAL A 374 21.23 3.41 0.84
CA VAL A 374 21.87 2.09 0.73
C VAL A 374 21.47 1.46 -0.62
N PRO A 375 22.43 1.22 -1.53
CA PRO A 375 22.14 0.52 -2.77
C PRO A 375 21.94 -0.97 -2.52
N VAL A 376 21.01 -1.58 -3.26
CA VAL A 376 20.72 -3.02 -3.24
C VAL A 376 20.97 -3.59 -4.63
N SER A 377 21.95 -4.49 -4.76
CA SER A 377 22.27 -5.17 -6.01
C SER A 377 21.49 -6.47 -6.13
N MET A 378 20.55 -6.56 -7.06
CA MET A 378 19.82 -7.81 -7.30
C MET A 378 20.78 -8.96 -7.66
N LYS A 379 21.87 -8.65 -8.37
CA LYS A 379 22.87 -9.62 -8.82
C LYS A 379 23.74 -10.16 -7.71
N ASN A 380 24.21 -9.28 -6.80
CA ASN A 380 25.24 -9.64 -5.83
C ASN A 380 24.68 -9.91 -4.43
N ASP A 381 23.55 -9.30 -4.08
CA ASP A 381 22.99 -9.35 -2.73
C ASP A 381 21.98 -10.48 -2.56
N TRP A 382 21.38 -10.97 -3.66
CA TRP A 382 20.32 -11.98 -3.62
C TRP A 382 20.83 -13.37 -4.09
N THR A 383 20.43 -14.41 -3.37
CA THR A 383 20.71 -15.80 -3.76
C THR A 383 19.74 -16.29 -4.85
N THR A 384 18.53 -15.77 -4.90
CA THR A 384 17.50 -15.99 -5.93
C THR A 384 16.67 -14.72 -6.10
N ILE A 385 15.93 -14.59 -7.19
CA ILE A 385 14.94 -13.51 -7.40
C ILE A 385 13.53 -14.08 -7.21
N TYR A 386 13.16 -15.11 -8.01
CA TYR A 386 11.80 -15.67 -8.07
C TYR A 386 11.71 -17.12 -7.57
N GLY A 387 12.82 -17.69 -7.07
CA GLY A 387 12.90 -19.07 -6.59
C GLY A 387 13.28 -20.09 -7.64
N ASP A 388 13.37 -21.35 -7.19
CA ASP A 388 13.71 -22.50 -8.04
C ASP A 388 12.53 -22.80 -9.00
N GLY A 389 12.81 -22.95 -10.28
CA GLY A 389 11.80 -23.28 -11.28
C GLY A 389 11.37 -22.12 -12.17
N VAL A 390 11.79 -20.90 -11.88
CA VAL A 390 11.66 -19.75 -12.78
C VAL A 390 12.97 -19.55 -13.54
N THR A 391 12.89 -19.47 -14.86
CA THR A 391 14.06 -19.25 -15.72
C THR A 391 13.78 -18.15 -16.72
N LYS A 392 14.68 -17.18 -16.80
CA LYS A 392 14.63 -16.15 -17.83
C LYS A 392 14.92 -16.79 -19.21
N LYS A 393 14.15 -16.40 -20.23
CA LYS A 393 14.28 -16.88 -21.63
C LYS A 393 15.39 -16.18 -22.41
#